data_daad6c3c6b595eb0481037685deff27c
#
_entry.id   daad6c3c6b595eb0481037685deff27c
#
_cell.length_a   1.000
_cell.length_b   1.000
_cell.length_c   1.000
_cell.angle_alpha   90.00
_cell.angle_beta   90.00
_cell.angle_gamma   90.00
#
_symmetry.space_group_name_H-M   'P 1'
#
loop_
_entity.id
_entity.type
_entity.pdbx_description
1 polymer ?
#
loop_
_entity_poly.entity_id
_entity_poly.type
_entity_poly.pdbx_seq_one_letter_code
_entity_poly.pdbx_strand_id
1 'polypeptide(L)'
;MLSKLIAACLARRPLVVLLFAAFVGLGYASYRTLNIEAYPDPTPPIIEIIAQWPGQSPEEVERYVTIPLELAVMSTPGLKFVRSNSVYGLGFLRLQFEYGRDYHFVRQQALNRIKDATLPTGVEPTISPAGGISEIFRYELKGPPGTDVMQLKTLQDWVVERKFRTVPGVIDVVVLGGKTREYSVELDLNRMMAYGLTLPQVVTALSSSNANVGGRTISLGAQSVNVRGLGAIGSLDDIRNTVLTQQGGVPVLVSDIAKVEIGYAPRIGIAGRDGDSDVVTGIVLMQKFERTNE
;
A
#
# COMPACT_ATOMS: atom_id res chain seq x y z
N MET A 1 40.12 -1.16 51.98
CA MET A 1 38.64 -1.08 51.71
C MET A 1 38.08 -2.44 51.38
N LEU A 2 38.70 -3.20 50.46
CA LEU A 2 38.20 -4.51 50.01
C LEU A 2 38.06 -5.56 51.14
N SER A 3 39.03 -5.65 52.05
CA SER A 3 38.98 -6.58 53.19
C SER A 3 37.80 -6.33 54.15
N LYS A 4 37.42 -5.08 54.40
CA LYS A 4 36.26 -4.72 55.20
C LYS A 4 34.94 -5.08 54.52
N LEU A 5 34.88 -4.94 53.18
CA LEU A 5 33.72 -5.35 52.39
C LEU A 5 33.53 -6.86 52.41
N ILE A 6 34.62 -7.61 52.23
CA ILE A 6 34.58 -9.08 52.29
C ILE A 6 34.16 -9.57 53.68
N ALA A 7 34.68 -8.97 54.74
CA ALA A 7 34.30 -9.31 56.12
C ALA A 7 32.79 -9.02 56.38
N ALA A 8 32.26 -7.90 55.90
CA ALA A 8 30.87 -7.55 55.99
C ALA A 8 29.96 -8.52 55.24
N CYS A 9 30.37 -8.94 54.01
CA CYS A 9 29.65 -9.94 53.23
C CYS A 9 29.63 -11.32 53.93
N LEU A 10 30.76 -11.73 54.52
CA LEU A 10 30.85 -12.98 55.25
C LEU A 10 30.04 -12.99 56.55
N ALA A 11 29.95 -11.83 57.22
CA ALA A 11 29.16 -11.66 58.43
C ALA A 11 27.64 -11.71 58.17
N ARG A 12 27.18 -11.31 56.95
CA ARG A 12 25.78 -11.25 56.60
C ARG A 12 25.44 -12.13 55.39
N ARG A 13 25.87 -13.40 55.44
CA ARG A 13 25.71 -14.39 54.37
C ARG A 13 24.31 -14.46 53.76
N PRO A 14 23.22 -14.58 54.58
CA PRO A 14 21.88 -14.67 54.00
C PRO A 14 21.43 -13.44 53.22
N LEU A 15 21.86 -12.25 53.66
CA LEU A 15 21.60 -11.01 52.95
C LEU A 15 22.30 -10.96 51.58
N VAL A 16 23.54 -11.39 51.49
CA VAL A 16 24.31 -11.47 50.24
C VAL A 16 23.66 -12.46 49.28
N VAL A 17 23.23 -13.62 49.75
CA VAL A 17 22.53 -14.62 48.93
C VAL A 17 21.21 -14.05 48.40
N LEU A 18 20.46 -13.33 49.23
CA LEU A 18 19.20 -12.72 48.86
C LEU A 18 19.39 -11.62 47.82
N LEU A 19 20.37 -10.76 47.98
CA LEU A 19 20.75 -9.74 46.99
C LEU A 19 21.18 -10.34 45.67
N PHE A 20 21.97 -11.43 45.72
CA PHE A 20 22.40 -12.13 44.53
C PHE A 20 21.20 -12.77 43.80
N ALA A 21 20.31 -13.44 44.55
CA ALA A 21 19.08 -14.00 43.99
C ALA A 21 18.18 -12.92 43.37
N ALA A 22 18.04 -11.77 44.04
CA ALA A 22 17.30 -10.60 43.49
C ALA A 22 17.96 -10.08 42.20
N PHE A 23 19.30 -9.97 42.16
CA PHE A 23 20.03 -9.55 40.99
C PHE A 23 19.85 -10.52 39.82
N VAL A 24 19.92 -11.83 40.04
CA VAL A 24 19.66 -12.87 39.03
C VAL A 24 18.21 -12.80 38.55
N GLY A 25 17.25 -12.63 39.48
CA GLY A 25 15.83 -12.47 39.16
C GLY A 25 15.57 -11.25 38.28
N LEU A 26 16.15 -10.09 38.62
CA LEU A 26 16.06 -8.86 37.79
C LEU A 26 16.74 -9.06 36.44
N GLY A 27 17.90 -9.70 36.40
CA GLY A 27 18.60 -10.03 35.15
C GLY A 27 17.77 -10.92 34.23
N TYR A 28 17.13 -11.94 34.79
CA TYR A 28 16.22 -12.80 34.05
C TYR A 28 14.97 -12.06 33.54
N ALA A 29 14.36 -11.21 34.36
CA ALA A 29 13.23 -10.38 33.97
C ALA A 29 13.63 -9.42 32.84
N SER A 30 14.78 -8.74 32.95
CA SER A 30 15.32 -7.87 31.92
C SER A 30 15.62 -8.62 30.61
N TYR A 31 16.17 -9.83 30.72
CA TYR A 31 16.40 -10.68 29.54
C TYR A 31 15.10 -11.02 28.80
N ARG A 32 14.04 -11.34 29.54
CA ARG A 32 12.72 -11.65 28.98
C ARG A 32 12.06 -10.44 28.29
N THR A 33 12.40 -9.24 28.71
CA THR A 33 11.88 -7.99 28.13
C THR A 33 12.80 -7.36 27.09
N LEU A 34 13.97 -7.99 26.83
CA LEU A 34 14.93 -7.47 25.86
C LEU A 34 14.36 -7.56 24.44
N ASN A 35 14.30 -6.44 23.75
CA ASN A 35 13.96 -6.41 22.34
C ASN A 35 15.18 -6.87 21.54
N ILE A 36 15.04 -8.03 20.87
CA ILE A 36 16.12 -8.60 20.02
C ILE A 36 15.74 -8.32 18.58
N GLU A 37 16.50 -7.42 17.94
CA GLU A 37 16.37 -7.12 16.53
C GLU A 37 17.60 -7.68 15.79
N ALA A 38 17.36 -8.34 14.65
CA ALA A 38 18.44 -8.85 13.81
C ALA A 38 19.30 -7.70 13.25
N TYR A 39 18.65 -6.58 12.94
CA TYR A 39 19.26 -5.33 12.47
C TYR A 39 18.64 -4.16 13.24
N PRO A 40 19.28 -3.69 14.33
CA PRO A 40 18.78 -2.51 15.03
C PRO A 40 18.79 -1.30 14.09
N ASP A 41 17.69 -0.56 14.09
CA ASP A 41 17.54 0.64 13.25
C ASP A 41 18.17 1.87 13.91
N PRO A 42 19.39 2.27 13.52
CA PRO A 42 20.05 3.46 14.06
C PRO A 42 19.56 4.74 13.38
N THR A 43 18.59 4.67 12.47
CA THR A 43 18.18 5.82 11.68
C THR A 43 17.25 6.75 12.47
N PRO A 44 17.32 8.06 12.24
CA PRO A 44 16.30 8.98 12.73
C PRO A 44 14.96 8.67 12.07
N PRO A 45 13.84 9.18 12.58
CA PRO A 45 12.57 9.03 11.91
C PRO A 45 12.63 9.55 10.46
N ILE A 46 12.28 8.69 9.51
CA ILE A 46 12.20 9.01 8.09
C ILE A 46 10.77 8.76 7.64
N ILE A 47 10.21 9.70 6.88
CA ILE A 47 8.89 9.59 6.27
C ILE A 47 9.06 9.75 4.77
N GLU A 48 8.50 8.84 4.01
CA GLU A 48 8.50 8.87 2.57
C GLU A 48 7.09 9.14 2.05
N ILE A 49 6.98 10.14 1.18
CA ILE A 49 5.73 10.55 0.56
C ILE A 49 5.82 10.22 -0.93
N ILE A 50 4.81 9.56 -1.42
CA ILE A 50 4.70 9.13 -2.82
C ILE A 50 3.44 9.77 -3.40
N ALA A 51 3.57 10.47 -4.52
CA ALA A 51 2.45 11.05 -5.25
C ALA A 51 2.52 10.61 -6.72
N GLN A 52 1.45 9.99 -7.20
CA GLN A 52 1.37 9.52 -8.59
C GLN A 52 0.54 10.48 -9.43
N TRP A 53 1.06 10.83 -10.60
CA TRP A 53 0.36 11.62 -11.63
C TRP A 53 0.67 11.05 -13.01
N PRO A 54 0.05 9.92 -13.37
CA PRO A 54 0.36 9.21 -14.60
C PRO A 54 0.24 10.07 -15.85
N GLY A 55 1.17 9.87 -16.79
CA GLY A 55 1.16 10.55 -18.07
C GLY A 55 1.84 11.92 -18.11
N GLN A 56 2.36 12.41 -16.97
CA GLN A 56 3.02 13.71 -16.91
C GLN A 56 4.55 13.60 -16.93
N SER A 57 5.19 14.59 -17.53
CA SER A 57 6.65 14.68 -17.59
C SER A 57 7.26 14.92 -16.20
N PRO A 58 8.55 14.59 -15.97
CA PRO A 58 9.22 14.87 -14.69
C PRO A 58 9.16 16.35 -14.30
N GLU A 59 9.25 17.28 -15.24
CA GLU A 59 9.20 18.73 -15.00
C GLU A 59 7.80 19.18 -14.55
N GLU A 60 6.75 18.58 -15.09
CA GLU A 60 5.38 18.87 -14.65
C GLU A 60 5.10 18.29 -13.28
N VAL A 61 5.54 17.04 -13.02
CA VAL A 61 5.46 16.42 -11.69
C VAL A 61 6.22 17.25 -10.66
N GLU A 62 7.42 17.72 -10.98
CA GLU A 62 8.20 18.59 -10.11
C GLU A 62 7.44 19.88 -9.77
N ARG A 63 6.99 20.60 -10.80
CA ARG A 63 6.37 21.91 -10.67
C ARG A 63 5.03 21.88 -9.93
N TYR A 64 4.18 20.91 -10.25
CA TYR A 64 2.79 20.89 -9.78
C TYR A 64 2.53 19.91 -8.63
N VAL A 65 3.43 18.97 -8.35
CA VAL A 65 3.27 17.97 -7.31
C VAL A 65 4.38 18.06 -6.28
N THR A 66 5.64 17.93 -6.70
CA THR A 66 6.78 17.80 -5.78
C THR A 66 7.04 19.10 -5.02
N ILE A 67 7.16 20.24 -5.72
CA ILE A 67 7.41 21.55 -5.10
C ILE A 67 6.28 21.95 -4.14
N PRO A 68 4.98 21.87 -4.50
CA PRO A 68 3.90 22.14 -3.56
C PRO A 68 3.93 21.26 -2.30
N LEU A 69 4.27 19.98 -2.43
CA LEU A 69 4.43 19.08 -1.29
C LEU A 69 5.65 19.45 -0.43
N GLU A 70 6.79 19.79 -1.01
CA GLU A 70 7.96 20.28 -0.28
C GLU A 70 7.62 21.51 0.57
N LEU A 71 7.00 22.51 -0.06
CA LEU A 71 6.61 23.75 0.63
C LEU A 71 5.65 23.48 1.80
N ALA A 72 4.69 22.57 1.60
CA ALA A 72 3.73 22.21 2.65
C ALA A 72 4.42 21.53 3.84
N VAL A 73 5.38 20.64 3.62
CA VAL A 73 6.03 19.88 4.68
C VAL A 73 7.21 20.58 5.33
N MET A 74 7.79 21.62 4.71
CA MET A 74 8.96 22.35 5.24
C MET A 74 8.77 22.91 6.66
N SER A 75 7.53 23.26 7.02
CA SER A 75 7.20 23.78 8.34
C SER A 75 6.97 22.72 9.42
N THR A 76 7.22 21.43 9.11
CA THR A 76 7.01 20.35 10.08
C THR A 76 8.03 20.39 11.22
N PRO A 77 7.60 20.38 12.49
CA PRO A 77 8.50 20.47 13.63
C PRO A 77 9.52 19.33 13.68
N GLY A 78 10.80 19.67 13.86
CA GLY A 78 11.89 18.70 13.95
C GLY A 78 12.36 18.13 12.60
N LEU A 79 11.89 18.68 11.50
CA LEU A 79 12.36 18.34 10.16
C LEU A 79 13.80 18.87 9.97
N LYS A 80 14.71 18.00 9.53
CA LYS A 80 16.11 18.34 9.22
C LYS A 80 16.38 18.49 7.75
N PHE A 81 15.92 17.49 6.97
CA PHE A 81 16.17 17.44 5.54
C PHE A 81 14.92 16.99 4.79
N VAL A 82 14.70 17.64 3.65
CA VAL A 82 13.76 17.19 2.62
C VAL A 82 14.59 16.85 1.39
N ARG A 83 14.36 15.68 0.83
CA ARG A 83 14.90 15.29 -0.47
C ARG A 83 13.76 14.82 -1.33
N SER A 84 13.71 15.30 -2.54
CA SER A 84 12.70 14.91 -3.51
C SER A 84 13.32 14.35 -4.78
N ASN A 85 12.53 13.60 -5.49
CA ASN A 85 12.86 13.12 -6.82
C ASN A 85 11.57 13.08 -7.65
N SER A 86 11.62 13.65 -8.84
CA SER A 86 10.52 13.64 -9.78
C SER A 86 10.92 12.83 -11.01
N VAL A 87 10.12 11.82 -11.31
CA VAL A 87 10.25 10.99 -12.50
C VAL A 87 8.95 10.98 -13.28
N TYR A 88 8.91 10.35 -14.43
CA TYR A 88 7.71 10.30 -15.26
C TYR A 88 6.51 9.75 -14.47
N GLY A 89 5.50 10.58 -14.27
CA GLY A 89 4.27 10.22 -13.58
C GLY A 89 4.38 9.99 -12.07
N LEU A 90 5.53 10.28 -11.41
CA LEU A 90 5.75 9.97 -10.01
C LEU A 90 6.61 11.03 -9.31
N GLY A 91 6.10 11.60 -8.22
CA GLY A 91 6.83 12.42 -7.27
C GLY A 91 7.13 11.64 -6.00
N PHE A 92 8.37 11.73 -5.52
CA PHE A 92 8.83 11.08 -4.31
C PHE A 92 9.54 12.08 -3.40
N LEU A 93 9.12 12.16 -2.13
CA LEU A 93 9.75 12.99 -1.11
C LEU A 93 10.20 12.13 0.07
N ARG A 94 11.41 12.36 0.55
CA ARG A 94 11.94 11.77 1.77
C ARG A 94 12.19 12.86 2.80
N LEU A 95 11.48 12.78 3.92
CA LEU A 95 11.56 13.67 5.07
C LEU A 95 12.40 13.00 6.15
N GLN A 96 13.48 13.62 6.57
CA GLN A 96 14.30 13.15 7.68
C GLN A 96 14.18 14.09 8.86
N PHE A 97 13.86 13.54 10.02
CA PHE A 97 13.66 14.30 11.27
C PHE A 97 14.87 14.20 12.19
N GLU A 98 14.85 14.96 13.28
CA GLU A 98 15.85 14.88 14.34
C GLU A 98 15.77 13.52 15.06
N TYR A 99 16.94 13.05 15.55
CA TYR A 99 16.97 11.87 16.41
C TYR A 99 16.14 12.07 17.69
N GLY A 100 15.53 10.99 18.19
CA GLY A 100 14.74 11.00 19.40
C GLY A 100 13.33 11.57 19.25
N ARG A 101 12.93 11.99 18.06
CA ARG A 101 11.53 12.36 17.80
C ARG A 101 10.66 11.10 17.71
N ASP A 102 9.46 11.22 18.28
CA ASP A 102 8.47 10.15 18.15
C ASP A 102 8.02 9.99 16.70
N TYR A 103 8.13 8.77 16.15
CA TYR A 103 7.81 8.47 14.75
C TYR A 103 6.33 8.74 14.44
N HIS A 104 5.43 8.33 15.33
CA HIS A 104 3.99 8.50 15.11
C HIS A 104 3.58 9.95 15.13
N PHE A 105 4.19 10.74 16.02
CA PHE A 105 3.96 12.18 16.09
C PHE A 105 4.40 12.88 14.79
N VAL A 106 5.65 12.66 14.34
CA VAL A 106 6.13 13.31 13.10
C VAL A 106 5.38 12.85 11.87
N ARG A 107 4.96 11.57 11.82
CA ARG A 107 4.13 11.03 10.76
C ARG A 107 2.75 11.72 10.71
N GLN A 108 2.13 11.91 11.87
CA GLN A 108 0.84 12.60 11.95
C GLN A 108 0.97 14.07 11.54
N GLN A 109 2.05 14.73 11.91
CA GLN A 109 2.34 16.10 11.48
C GLN A 109 2.54 16.19 9.97
N ALA A 110 3.31 15.28 9.38
CA ALA A 110 3.49 15.23 7.93
C ALA A 110 2.17 14.97 7.19
N LEU A 111 1.33 14.05 7.68
CA LEU A 111 -0.01 13.80 7.12
C LEU A 111 -0.91 15.05 7.15
N ASN A 112 -0.85 15.82 8.23
CA ASN A 112 -1.62 17.06 8.33
C ASN A 112 -1.12 18.10 7.31
N ARG A 113 0.21 18.25 7.17
CA ARG A 113 0.81 19.21 6.22
C ARG A 113 0.58 18.85 4.76
N ILE A 114 0.59 17.56 4.41
CA ILE A 114 0.29 17.10 3.05
C ILE A 114 -1.09 17.57 2.59
N LYS A 115 -2.07 17.63 3.50
CA LYS A 115 -3.44 18.08 3.19
C LYS A 115 -3.50 19.58 2.82
N ASP A 116 -2.53 20.36 3.27
CA ASP A 116 -2.45 21.79 2.99
C ASP A 116 -1.85 22.07 1.60
N ALA A 117 -1.26 21.05 0.95
CA ALA A 117 -0.69 21.19 -0.39
C ALA A 117 -1.78 21.32 -1.45
N THR A 118 -1.63 22.31 -2.33
CA THR A 118 -2.51 22.47 -3.49
C THR A 118 -1.98 21.61 -4.63
N LEU A 119 -2.66 20.49 -4.90
CA LEU A 119 -2.26 19.51 -5.91
C LEU A 119 -3.26 19.46 -7.08
N PRO A 120 -2.84 18.98 -8.25
CA PRO A 120 -3.74 18.74 -9.38
C PRO A 120 -4.83 17.73 -9.03
N THR A 121 -5.97 17.85 -9.70
CA THR A 121 -7.09 16.92 -9.54
C THR A 121 -6.66 15.48 -9.83
N GLY A 122 -6.99 14.55 -8.93
CA GLY A 122 -6.65 13.14 -9.08
C GLY A 122 -5.27 12.74 -8.55
N VAL A 123 -4.48 13.68 -8.00
CA VAL A 123 -3.22 13.38 -7.34
C VAL A 123 -3.46 13.26 -5.83
N GLU A 124 -3.29 12.05 -5.31
CA GLU A 124 -3.41 11.76 -3.89
C GLU A 124 -2.06 11.31 -3.33
N PRO A 125 -1.39 12.17 -2.54
CA PRO A 125 -0.13 11.79 -1.93
C PRO A 125 -0.35 10.78 -0.80
N THR A 126 0.47 9.73 -0.78
CA THR A 126 0.45 8.69 0.23
C THR A 126 1.77 8.67 0.99
N ILE A 127 1.72 8.35 2.28
CA ILE A 127 2.92 8.09 3.05
C ILE A 127 3.24 6.60 2.93
N SER A 128 4.47 6.32 2.47
CA SER A 128 4.99 4.95 2.45
C SER A 128 4.99 4.37 3.87
N PRO A 129 4.59 3.12 4.06
CA PRO A 129 4.87 2.41 5.29
C PRO A 129 6.39 2.37 5.50
N ALA A 130 6.83 2.31 6.73
CA ALA A 130 8.22 2.40 7.19
C ALA A 130 9.31 1.95 6.19
N GLY A 131 10.49 2.58 6.26
CA GLY A 131 11.61 2.27 5.36
C GLY A 131 12.17 0.85 5.54
N GLY A 132 13.04 0.43 4.62
CA GLY A 132 13.50 -0.94 4.39
C GLY A 132 14.18 -1.71 5.54
N ILE A 133 14.31 -1.11 6.72
CA ILE A 133 14.85 -1.78 7.94
C ILE A 133 13.75 -2.52 8.71
N SER A 134 12.48 -2.27 8.39
CA SER A 134 11.32 -2.94 9.00
C SER A 134 10.96 -4.28 8.36
N GLU A 135 11.77 -4.77 7.42
CA GLU A 135 11.55 -6.07 6.77
C GLU A 135 11.86 -7.22 7.74
N ILE A 136 10.84 -8.00 8.10
CA ILE A 136 11.01 -9.12 9.02
C ILE A 136 10.94 -10.48 8.35
N PHE A 137 10.18 -10.58 7.24
CA PHE A 137 9.96 -11.83 6.58
C PHE A 137 9.77 -11.66 5.08
N ARG A 138 10.48 -12.46 4.28
CA ARG A 138 10.32 -12.54 2.84
C ARG A 138 9.83 -13.91 2.45
N TYR A 139 8.86 -13.98 1.57
CA TYR A 139 8.31 -15.23 1.07
C TYR A 139 8.06 -15.18 -0.43
N GLU A 140 8.02 -16.35 -1.03
CA GLU A 140 7.62 -16.56 -2.41
C GLU A 140 6.34 -17.38 -2.43
N LEU A 141 5.38 -16.97 -3.24
CA LEU A 141 4.13 -17.69 -3.41
C LEU A 141 4.27 -18.71 -4.53
N LYS A 142 4.12 -20.00 -4.20
CA LYS A 142 4.15 -21.10 -5.16
C LYS A 142 2.80 -21.78 -5.21
N GLY A 143 2.35 -22.07 -6.43
CA GLY A 143 1.13 -22.84 -6.69
C GLY A 143 1.45 -24.24 -7.18
N PRO A 144 0.42 -25.09 -7.33
CA PRO A 144 0.54 -26.35 -8.06
C PRO A 144 1.11 -26.16 -9.47
N PRO A 145 1.73 -27.21 -10.07
CA PRO A 145 2.23 -27.12 -11.44
C PRO A 145 1.15 -26.63 -12.42
N GLY A 146 1.49 -25.61 -13.23
CA GLY A 146 0.58 -25.01 -14.20
C GLY A 146 -0.27 -23.83 -13.65
N THR A 147 -0.06 -23.41 -12.40
CA THR A 147 -0.72 -22.20 -11.87
C THR A 147 -0.14 -20.96 -12.55
N ASP A 148 -1.01 -20.14 -13.13
CA ASP A 148 -0.62 -18.88 -13.76
C ASP A 148 -0.19 -17.85 -12.70
N VAL A 149 0.85 -17.09 -13.04
CA VAL A 149 1.39 -15.99 -12.22
C VAL A 149 0.33 -14.92 -11.89
N MET A 150 -0.65 -14.69 -12.78
CA MET A 150 -1.78 -13.80 -12.54
C MET A 150 -2.71 -14.34 -11.43
N GLN A 151 -2.92 -15.64 -11.36
CA GLN A 151 -3.70 -16.26 -10.28
C GLN A 151 -2.96 -16.16 -8.94
N LEU A 152 -1.64 -16.39 -8.95
CA LEU A 152 -0.81 -16.23 -7.76
C LEU A 152 -0.83 -14.78 -7.26
N LYS A 153 -0.72 -13.80 -8.16
CA LYS A 153 -0.82 -12.38 -7.81
C LYS A 153 -2.19 -12.03 -7.23
N THR A 154 -3.26 -12.54 -7.81
CA THR A 154 -4.62 -12.33 -7.30
C THR A 154 -4.78 -12.93 -5.89
N LEU A 155 -4.28 -14.16 -5.67
CA LEU A 155 -4.29 -14.80 -4.34
C LEU A 155 -3.47 -13.99 -3.33
N GLN A 156 -2.31 -13.50 -3.75
CA GLN A 156 -1.45 -12.66 -2.94
C GLN A 156 -2.19 -11.39 -2.46
N ASP A 157 -2.74 -10.61 -3.39
CA ASP A 157 -3.32 -9.31 -3.10
C ASP A 157 -4.64 -9.40 -2.31
N TRP A 158 -5.45 -10.41 -2.59
CA TRP A 158 -6.79 -10.52 -1.99
C TRP A 158 -6.87 -11.41 -0.75
N VAL A 159 -5.95 -12.33 -0.56
CA VAL A 159 -6.00 -13.28 0.56
C VAL A 159 -4.77 -13.18 1.44
N VAL A 160 -3.58 -13.37 0.88
CA VAL A 160 -2.35 -13.52 1.68
C VAL A 160 -1.98 -12.20 2.35
N GLU A 161 -1.91 -11.12 1.58
CA GLU A 161 -1.61 -9.78 2.10
C GLU A 161 -2.60 -9.36 3.18
N ARG A 162 -3.90 -9.55 2.95
CA ARG A 162 -4.94 -9.20 3.92
C ARG A 162 -4.80 -9.99 5.22
N LYS A 163 -4.44 -11.27 5.14
CA LYS A 163 -4.21 -12.09 6.34
C LYS A 163 -2.99 -11.63 7.11
N PHE A 164 -1.88 -11.32 6.45
CA PHE A 164 -0.70 -10.79 7.13
C PHE A 164 -0.98 -9.44 7.81
N ARG A 165 -1.74 -8.57 7.17
CA ARG A 165 -2.13 -7.28 7.76
C ARG A 165 -3.03 -7.41 9.00
N THR A 166 -3.63 -8.58 9.27
CA THR A 166 -4.37 -8.83 10.52
C THR A 166 -3.49 -9.26 11.67
N VAL A 167 -2.21 -9.56 11.42
CA VAL A 167 -1.26 -9.95 12.47
C VAL A 167 -0.82 -8.69 13.23
N PRO A 168 -0.94 -8.65 14.57
CA PRO A 168 -0.45 -7.53 15.37
C PRO A 168 1.03 -7.27 15.09
N GLY A 169 1.44 -6.01 15.00
CA GLY A 169 2.82 -5.62 14.72
C GLY A 169 3.19 -5.57 13.23
N VAL A 170 2.41 -6.17 12.33
CA VAL A 170 2.60 -6.02 10.89
C VAL A 170 1.99 -4.71 10.43
N ILE A 171 2.80 -3.85 9.80
CA ILE A 171 2.33 -2.56 9.26
C ILE A 171 1.84 -2.69 7.83
N ASP A 172 2.55 -3.47 7.01
CA ASP A 172 2.22 -3.66 5.60
C ASP A 172 2.89 -4.90 5.00
N VAL A 173 2.49 -5.25 3.78
CA VAL A 173 3.11 -6.29 2.97
C VAL A 173 3.41 -5.71 1.60
N VAL A 174 4.68 -5.58 1.27
CA VAL A 174 5.13 -5.14 -0.06
C VAL A 174 5.18 -6.34 -0.99
N VAL A 175 4.46 -6.26 -2.09
CA VAL A 175 4.38 -7.34 -3.09
C VAL A 175 5.21 -6.97 -4.32
N LEU A 176 6.08 -7.88 -4.74
CA LEU A 176 6.92 -7.72 -5.93
C LEU A 176 6.61 -8.81 -6.94
N GLY A 177 6.63 -8.45 -8.22
CA GLY A 177 6.38 -9.37 -9.33
C GLY A 177 4.90 -9.71 -9.52
N GLY A 178 4.65 -10.66 -10.39
CA GLY A 178 3.31 -11.09 -10.78
C GLY A 178 2.63 -10.18 -11.80
N LYS A 179 1.41 -10.55 -12.19
CA LYS A 179 0.56 -9.84 -13.14
C LYS A 179 -0.76 -9.47 -12.45
N THR A 180 -1.01 -8.17 -12.25
CA THR A 180 -2.28 -7.70 -11.69
C THR A 180 -3.37 -7.86 -12.73
N ARG A 181 -4.36 -8.68 -12.44
CA ARG A 181 -5.49 -8.98 -13.33
C ARG A 181 -6.37 -7.75 -13.52
N GLU A 182 -6.73 -7.46 -14.78
CA GLU A 182 -7.69 -6.43 -15.14
C GLU A 182 -8.60 -6.88 -16.29
N TYR A 183 -9.70 -6.17 -16.50
CA TYR A 183 -10.49 -6.27 -17.72
C TYR A 183 -9.92 -5.28 -18.74
N SER A 184 -9.42 -5.81 -19.84
CA SER A 184 -8.84 -5.02 -20.94
C SER A 184 -9.88 -4.77 -22.01
N VAL A 185 -10.03 -3.52 -22.43
CA VAL A 185 -10.91 -3.09 -23.53
C VAL A 185 -10.03 -2.51 -24.61
N GLU A 186 -9.71 -3.32 -25.62
CA GLU A 186 -8.88 -2.92 -26.75
C GLU A 186 -9.75 -2.31 -27.85
N LEU A 187 -9.67 -1.01 -28.03
CA LEU A 187 -10.51 -0.25 -28.95
C LEU A 187 -9.99 -0.35 -30.39
N ASP A 188 -10.89 -0.62 -31.34
CA ASP A 188 -10.62 -0.51 -32.78
C ASP A 188 -10.96 0.92 -33.26
N LEU A 189 -9.93 1.69 -33.57
CA LEU A 189 -10.09 3.08 -33.99
C LEU A 189 -10.89 3.22 -35.28
N ASN A 190 -10.79 2.26 -36.22
CA ASN A 190 -11.54 2.32 -37.46
C ASN A 190 -13.04 2.10 -37.23
N ARG A 191 -13.38 1.16 -36.36
CA ARG A 191 -14.78 0.95 -35.95
C ARG A 191 -15.33 2.13 -35.15
N MET A 192 -14.54 2.70 -34.23
CA MET A 192 -14.93 3.91 -33.54
C MET A 192 -15.25 5.06 -34.52
N MET A 193 -14.39 5.30 -35.51
CA MET A 193 -14.65 6.30 -36.53
C MET A 193 -15.89 6.00 -37.37
N ALA A 194 -16.13 4.74 -37.72
CA ALA A 194 -17.32 4.33 -38.47
C ALA A 194 -18.62 4.61 -37.72
N TYR A 195 -18.60 4.48 -36.38
CA TYR A 195 -19.73 4.78 -35.52
C TYR A 195 -19.73 6.26 -35.01
N GLY A 196 -18.77 7.09 -35.44
CA GLY A 196 -18.66 8.49 -35.01
C GLY A 196 -18.39 8.68 -33.52
N LEU A 197 -17.75 7.69 -32.87
CA LEU A 197 -17.46 7.68 -31.44
C LEU A 197 -16.06 8.24 -31.17
N THR A 198 -15.96 9.02 -30.08
CA THR A 198 -14.71 9.52 -29.54
C THR A 198 -14.29 8.76 -28.30
N LEU A 199 -12.98 8.70 -28.00
CA LEU A 199 -12.45 8.05 -26.80
C LEU A 199 -13.12 8.56 -25.49
N PRO A 200 -13.28 9.88 -25.28
CA PRO A 200 -13.97 10.38 -24.08
C PRO A 200 -15.40 9.88 -23.92
N GLN A 201 -16.12 9.71 -25.04
CA GLN A 201 -17.50 9.16 -24.98
C GLN A 201 -17.49 7.70 -24.50
N VAL A 202 -16.56 6.88 -25.03
CA VAL A 202 -16.41 5.48 -24.61
C VAL A 202 -16.05 5.37 -23.13
N VAL A 203 -15.07 6.17 -22.66
CA VAL A 203 -14.66 6.19 -21.26
C VAL A 203 -15.81 6.63 -20.35
N THR A 204 -16.58 7.66 -20.76
CA THR A 204 -17.72 8.15 -20.00
C THR A 204 -18.81 7.09 -19.91
N ALA A 205 -19.13 6.42 -21.01
CA ALA A 205 -20.14 5.37 -21.04
C ALA A 205 -19.77 4.19 -20.12
N LEU A 206 -18.52 3.71 -20.22
CA LEU A 206 -18.01 2.63 -19.35
C LEU A 206 -18.02 3.02 -17.86
N SER A 207 -17.57 4.23 -17.54
CA SER A 207 -17.56 4.73 -16.16
C SER A 207 -18.98 4.86 -15.59
N SER A 208 -19.92 5.33 -16.40
CA SER A 208 -21.32 5.52 -15.99
C SER A 208 -22.08 4.20 -15.84
N SER A 209 -21.71 3.18 -16.62
CA SER A 209 -22.34 1.85 -16.55
C SER A 209 -21.90 1.04 -15.33
N ASN A 210 -20.76 1.36 -14.73
CA ASN A 210 -20.22 0.64 -13.59
C ASN A 210 -20.67 1.26 -12.26
N ALA A 211 -21.98 1.32 -12.03
CA ALA A 211 -22.52 1.89 -10.79
C ALA A 211 -23.76 1.13 -10.32
N ASN A 212 -23.80 0.82 -9.03
CA ASN A 212 -25.05 0.40 -8.38
C ASN A 212 -25.82 1.64 -7.94
N VAL A 213 -27.10 1.70 -8.29
CA VAL A 213 -27.97 2.80 -7.92
C VAL A 213 -28.86 2.38 -6.77
N GLY A 214 -28.79 3.11 -5.66
CA GLY A 214 -29.69 2.94 -4.54
C GLY A 214 -31.12 3.33 -4.98
N GLY A 215 -32.07 2.40 -4.86
CA GLY A 215 -33.45 2.62 -5.17
C GLY A 215 -34.23 3.05 -3.94
N ARG A 216 -35.52 3.36 -4.17
CA ARG A 216 -36.48 3.75 -3.15
C ARG A 216 -37.05 2.51 -2.44
N THR A 217 -37.38 2.65 -1.18
CA THR A 217 -38.18 1.66 -0.47
C THR A 217 -39.61 1.74 -0.99
N ILE A 218 -40.17 0.62 -1.45
CA ILE A 218 -41.55 0.50 -1.89
C ILE A 218 -42.34 -0.22 -0.80
N SER A 219 -43.44 0.39 -0.33
CA SER A 219 -44.35 -0.24 0.62
C SER A 219 -45.39 -1.07 -0.14
N LEU A 220 -45.40 -2.38 0.09
CA LEU A 220 -46.33 -3.34 -0.45
C LEU A 220 -47.22 -3.85 0.70
N GLY A 221 -48.28 -3.12 1.01
CA GLY A 221 -49.11 -3.41 2.18
C GLY A 221 -48.34 -3.24 3.49
N ALA A 222 -48.21 -4.31 4.29
CA ALA A 222 -47.51 -4.33 5.56
C ALA A 222 -45.98 -4.57 5.41
N GLN A 223 -45.48 -4.77 4.19
CA GLN A 223 -44.09 -5.05 3.91
C GLN A 223 -43.40 -3.85 3.22
N SER A 224 -42.12 -3.61 3.58
CA SER A 224 -41.30 -2.64 2.90
C SER A 224 -40.20 -3.38 2.13
N VAL A 225 -40.08 -3.12 0.82
CA VAL A 225 -39.10 -3.73 -0.08
C VAL A 225 -38.16 -2.66 -0.56
N ASN A 226 -36.87 -2.87 -0.36
CA ASN A 226 -35.82 -2.01 -0.89
C ASN A 226 -35.50 -2.41 -2.33
N VAL A 227 -35.62 -1.48 -3.25
CA VAL A 227 -35.26 -1.66 -4.66
C VAL A 227 -33.84 -1.09 -4.86
N ARG A 228 -32.98 -1.81 -5.54
CA ARG A 228 -31.67 -1.27 -6.00
C ARG A 228 -31.41 -1.71 -7.44
N GLY A 229 -30.85 -0.82 -8.24
CA GLY A 229 -30.34 -1.13 -9.55
C GLY A 229 -28.94 -1.73 -9.41
N LEU A 230 -28.76 -2.92 -9.97
CA LEU A 230 -27.44 -3.58 -10.05
C LEU A 230 -26.84 -3.26 -11.42
N GLY A 231 -25.88 -2.33 -11.46
CA GLY A 231 -25.17 -1.95 -12.68
C GLY A 231 -23.65 -2.09 -12.56
N ALA A 232 -23.16 -2.54 -11.39
CA ALA A 232 -21.73 -2.79 -11.25
C ALA A 232 -21.28 -3.96 -12.14
N ILE A 233 -20.19 -3.76 -12.87
CA ILE A 233 -19.59 -4.74 -13.76
C ILE A 233 -19.08 -5.93 -12.93
N GLY A 234 -19.59 -7.13 -13.20
CA GLY A 234 -19.20 -8.38 -12.56
C GLY A 234 -18.56 -9.38 -13.53
N SER A 235 -18.74 -9.16 -14.84
CA SER A 235 -18.28 -10.09 -15.87
C SER A 235 -17.78 -9.38 -17.13
N LEU A 236 -17.10 -10.11 -18.01
CA LEU A 236 -16.71 -9.59 -19.34
C LEU A 236 -17.94 -9.26 -20.20
N ASP A 237 -19.01 -10.01 -20.04
CA ASP A 237 -20.22 -9.79 -20.82
C ASP A 237 -20.95 -8.51 -20.42
N ASP A 238 -20.89 -8.10 -19.18
CA ASP A 238 -21.41 -6.80 -18.74
C ASP A 238 -20.70 -5.65 -19.45
N ILE A 239 -19.37 -5.77 -19.60
CA ILE A 239 -18.58 -4.77 -20.34
C ILE A 239 -18.93 -4.82 -21.83
N ARG A 240 -18.98 -6.02 -22.44
CA ARG A 240 -19.29 -6.20 -23.86
C ARG A 240 -20.65 -5.62 -24.23
N ASN A 241 -21.63 -5.78 -23.35
CA ASN A 241 -23.00 -5.35 -23.55
C ASN A 241 -23.27 -3.89 -23.11
N THR A 242 -22.24 -3.17 -22.66
CA THR A 242 -22.40 -1.75 -22.33
C THR A 242 -22.73 -0.95 -23.59
N VAL A 243 -23.82 -0.17 -23.52
CA VAL A 243 -24.30 0.68 -24.61
C VAL A 243 -23.46 1.96 -24.64
N LEU A 244 -22.86 2.27 -25.77
CA LEU A 244 -22.04 3.48 -25.98
C LEU A 244 -22.87 4.63 -26.58
N THR A 245 -23.71 4.31 -27.57
CA THR A 245 -24.57 5.27 -28.25
C THR A 245 -25.71 4.52 -28.93
N GLN A 246 -26.59 5.25 -29.58
CA GLN A 246 -27.68 4.69 -30.38
C GLN A 246 -27.67 5.32 -31.78
N GLN A 247 -27.69 4.49 -32.83
CA GLN A 247 -27.78 4.93 -34.21
C GLN A 247 -28.99 4.31 -34.86
N GLY A 248 -29.86 5.17 -35.43
CA GLY A 248 -31.09 4.70 -36.09
C GLY A 248 -32.02 3.85 -35.23
N GLY A 249 -31.98 4.00 -33.92
CA GLY A 249 -32.76 3.18 -32.98
C GLY A 249 -32.05 1.89 -32.56
N VAL A 250 -30.88 1.56 -33.08
CA VAL A 250 -30.06 0.38 -32.74
C VAL A 250 -28.99 0.77 -31.75
N PRO A 251 -28.87 0.10 -30.61
CA PRO A 251 -27.75 0.38 -29.66
C PRO A 251 -26.42 -0.10 -30.25
N VAL A 252 -25.38 0.72 -30.11
CA VAL A 252 -24.00 0.38 -30.39
C VAL A 252 -23.32 -0.02 -29.08
N LEU A 253 -22.84 -1.24 -29.02
CA LEU A 253 -22.24 -1.84 -27.84
C LEU A 253 -20.70 -1.72 -27.83
N VAL A 254 -20.10 -1.92 -26.67
CA VAL A 254 -18.62 -2.00 -26.56
C VAL A 254 -18.08 -3.12 -27.46
N SER A 255 -18.76 -4.27 -27.54
CA SER A 255 -18.37 -5.39 -28.40
C SER A 255 -18.32 -5.04 -29.92
N ASP A 256 -19.04 -4.00 -30.34
CA ASP A 256 -19.02 -3.59 -31.76
C ASP A 256 -17.74 -2.83 -32.15
N ILE A 257 -17.09 -2.18 -31.18
CA ILE A 257 -15.93 -1.33 -31.39
C ILE A 257 -14.67 -1.79 -30.67
N ALA A 258 -14.74 -2.78 -29.81
CA ALA A 258 -13.64 -3.23 -28.98
C ALA A 258 -13.60 -4.74 -28.76
N LYS A 259 -12.40 -5.25 -28.53
CA LYS A 259 -12.15 -6.58 -27.98
C LYS A 259 -12.09 -6.48 -26.46
N VAL A 260 -12.91 -7.25 -25.76
CA VAL A 260 -12.93 -7.29 -24.29
C VAL A 260 -12.43 -8.65 -23.81
N GLU A 261 -11.35 -8.63 -23.03
CA GLU A 261 -10.71 -9.83 -22.50
C GLU A 261 -10.12 -9.60 -21.10
N ILE A 262 -9.70 -10.70 -20.47
CA ILE A 262 -8.92 -10.61 -19.23
C ILE A 262 -7.48 -10.34 -19.64
N GLY A 263 -6.98 -9.19 -19.25
CA GLY A 263 -5.60 -8.74 -19.39
C GLY A 263 -4.90 -8.55 -18.06
N TYR A 264 -3.79 -7.87 -18.10
CA TYR A 264 -3.05 -7.46 -16.90
C TYR A 264 -2.56 -6.01 -17.05
N ALA A 265 -2.52 -5.33 -15.91
CA ALA A 265 -2.01 -3.96 -15.85
C ALA A 265 -0.55 -3.88 -16.31
N PRO A 266 -0.14 -2.80 -17.02
CA PRO A 266 1.24 -2.60 -17.41
C PRO A 266 2.17 -2.73 -16.21
N ARG A 267 3.20 -3.56 -16.34
CA ARG A 267 4.14 -3.82 -15.25
C ARG A 267 5.28 -2.81 -15.24
N ILE A 268 5.57 -2.27 -14.05
CA ILE A 268 6.73 -1.39 -13.83
C ILE A 268 8.02 -2.24 -13.67
N GLY A 269 7.90 -3.50 -13.22
CA GLY A 269 9.00 -4.41 -13.02
C GLY A 269 8.55 -5.86 -12.93
N ILE A 270 9.51 -6.75 -12.89
CA ILE A 270 9.33 -8.20 -12.70
C ILE A 270 10.21 -8.66 -11.53
N ALA A 271 9.77 -9.69 -10.82
CA ALA A 271 10.58 -10.39 -9.83
C ALA A 271 10.96 -11.76 -10.38
N GLY A 272 12.22 -12.13 -10.24
CA GLY A 272 12.74 -13.44 -10.63
C GLY A 272 13.50 -14.08 -9.49
N ARG A 273 13.56 -15.41 -9.46
CA ARG A 273 14.35 -16.18 -8.52
C ARG A 273 14.91 -17.43 -9.18
N ASP A 274 16.22 -17.61 -9.04
CA ASP A 274 16.95 -18.75 -9.66
C ASP A 274 16.67 -18.83 -11.18
N GLY A 275 16.04 -19.89 -11.63
CA GLY A 275 15.65 -20.10 -13.04
C GLY A 275 14.28 -19.55 -13.41
N ASP A 276 13.48 -19.08 -12.44
CA ASP A 276 12.15 -18.54 -12.67
C ASP A 276 12.21 -17.01 -12.91
N SER A 277 11.78 -16.60 -14.09
CA SER A 277 11.84 -15.20 -14.52
C SER A 277 10.63 -14.37 -14.10
N ASP A 278 9.59 -14.97 -13.57
CA ASP A 278 8.36 -14.27 -13.16
C ASP A 278 7.73 -14.95 -11.95
N VAL A 279 8.07 -14.47 -10.77
CA VAL A 279 7.58 -14.99 -9.48
C VAL A 279 6.80 -13.92 -8.73
N VAL A 280 5.96 -14.36 -7.78
CA VAL A 280 5.25 -13.49 -6.85
C VAL A 280 5.91 -13.60 -5.49
N THR A 281 6.50 -12.52 -5.00
CA THR A 281 7.13 -12.47 -3.69
C THR A 281 6.48 -11.42 -2.82
N GLY A 282 6.43 -11.68 -1.52
CA GLY A 282 5.96 -10.72 -0.52
C GLY A 282 7.03 -10.44 0.53
N ILE A 283 7.07 -9.22 0.99
CA ILE A 283 7.93 -8.74 2.06
C ILE A 283 7.02 -8.19 3.16
N VAL A 284 7.05 -8.83 4.33
CA VAL A 284 6.27 -8.39 5.48
C VAL A 284 7.07 -7.31 6.22
N LEU A 285 6.43 -6.18 6.45
CA LEU A 285 7.00 -5.04 7.17
C LEU A 285 6.44 -4.97 8.59
N MET A 286 7.33 -4.84 9.56
CA MET A 286 7.00 -4.68 10.96
C MET A 286 6.82 -3.20 11.32
N GLN A 287 5.94 -2.94 12.27
CA GLN A 287 5.82 -1.63 12.88
C GLN A 287 7.08 -1.31 13.70
N LYS A 288 7.57 -0.07 13.59
CA LYS A 288 8.76 0.37 14.33
C LYS A 288 8.52 0.21 15.85
N PHE A 289 9.51 -0.35 16.56
CA PHE A 289 9.49 -0.68 18.00
C PHE A 289 8.67 -1.90 18.42
N GLU A 290 8.10 -2.64 17.49
CA GLU A 290 7.50 -3.95 17.80
C GLU A 290 8.55 -5.06 17.87
N ARG A 291 8.17 -6.22 18.43
CA ARG A 291 9.07 -7.36 18.62
C ARG A 291 8.87 -8.39 17.52
N THR A 292 9.96 -8.77 16.87
CA THR A 292 9.92 -9.82 15.83
C THR A 292 9.63 -11.22 16.35
N ASN A 293 9.70 -11.43 17.68
CA ASN A 293 9.57 -12.75 18.32
C ASN A 293 8.17 -13.05 18.86
N GLU A 294 7.24 -12.15 18.72
CA GLU A 294 5.83 -12.30 19.08
C GLU A 294 4.97 -12.54 17.84
#